data_75d50062e81451c56e7584f5a700068c
#
_entry.id   75d50062e81451c56e7584f5a700068c
#
_cell.length_a   1.000
_cell.length_b   1.000
_cell.length_c   1.000
_cell.angle_alpha   90.00
_cell.angle_beta   90.00
_cell.angle_gamma   90.00
#
_symmetry.space_group_name_H-M   'P 1'
#
loop_
_entity.id
_entity.type
_entity.pdbx_description
1 polymer ?
#
loop_
_entity_poly.entity_id
_entity_poly.type
_entity_poly.pdbx_seq_one_letter_code
_entity_poly.pdbx_strand_id
1 'polypeptide(L)'
;KRQDGTPLVEAFSNVDKVEIPDESTIDIYLKEADTEFLAYLTVAIVPEHVEDLEADPVGTGPFHYVSRSPQENIVLEKFSDYWDTENQAYLDKVTFRIVKDSNAVVTNLKSGTLDMYARLSSTQTAQLAEDSDFTIYDGGMNLVQALYLNNAVEPLNNVKVRQALCYAANRQEVLDMIAD
;
A
#
# COMPACT_ATOMS: atom_id res chain seq x y z
N LYS A 1 2.28 -18.20 4.38
CA LYS A 1 1.77 -18.98 3.23
C LYS A 1 0.25 -18.95 3.22
N ARG A 2 -0.38 -19.09 2.04
CA ARG A 2 -1.82 -19.38 1.95
C ARG A 2 -2.10 -20.79 2.52
N GLN A 3 -3.35 -21.10 2.81
CA GLN A 3 -3.75 -22.42 3.34
C GLN A 3 -3.36 -23.58 2.40
N ASP A 4 -3.29 -23.32 1.09
CA ASP A 4 -2.84 -24.30 0.08
C ASP A 4 -1.31 -24.42 -0.01
N GLY A 5 -0.56 -23.70 0.84
CA GLY A 5 0.90 -23.69 0.83
C GLY A 5 1.54 -22.76 -0.21
N THR A 6 0.75 -22.06 -1.01
CA THR A 6 1.26 -21.11 -2.02
C THR A 6 1.84 -19.87 -1.33
N PRO A 7 3.04 -19.40 -1.70
CA PRO A 7 3.58 -18.15 -1.17
C PRO A 7 2.66 -16.96 -1.51
N LEU A 8 2.44 -16.05 -0.54
CA LEU A 8 1.72 -14.79 -0.77
C LEU A 8 2.53 -13.81 -1.63
N VAL A 9 3.85 -13.90 -1.52
CA VAL A 9 4.83 -13.12 -2.29
C VAL A 9 5.68 -14.11 -3.07
N GLU A 10 5.88 -13.90 -4.35
CA GLU A 10 6.62 -14.81 -5.23
C GLU A 10 8.05 -15.06 -4.73
N ALA A 11 8.71 -14.02 -4.20
CA ALA A 11 10.05 -14.13 -3.63
C ALA A 11 10.16 -15.21 -2.53
N PHE A 12 9.07 -15.51 -1.82
CA PHE A 12 9.06 -16.57 -0.80
C PHE A 12 9.09 -17.98 -1.40
N SER A 13 8.94 -18.14 -2.69
CA SER A 13 9.20 -19.41 -3.39
C SER A 13 10.68 -19.80 -3.32
N ASN A 14 11.58 -18.82 -3.14
CA ASN A 14 13.01 -19.02 -2.95
C ASN A 14 13.37 -19.53 -1.54
N VAL A 15 12.44 -19.55 -0.60
CA VAL A 15 12.69 -20.14 0.74
C VAL A 15 12.77 -21.65 0.63
N ASP A 16 13.91 -22.20 1.04
CA ASP A 16 14.13 -23.64 1.13
C ASP A 16 13.56 -24.21 2.42
N LYS A 17 14.02 -23.70 3.57
CA LYS A 17 13.54 -24.09 4.89
C LYS A 17 13.59 -22.92 5.87
N VAL A 18 12.86 -23.07 6.96
CA VAL A 18 12.89 -22.18 8.11
C VAL A 18 13.17 -23.01 9.35
N GLU A 19 14.11 -22.58 10.17
CA GLU A 19 14.47 -23.21 11.45
C GLU A 19 14.27 -22.21 12.59
N ILE A 20 13.88 -22.70 13.75
CA ILE A 20 13.69 -21.93 14.97
C ILE A 20 14.60 -22.56 16.03
N PRO A 21 15.88 -22.16 16.09
CA PRO A 21 16.83 -22.78 17.00
C PRO A 21 16.55 -22.45 18.48
N ASP A 22 15.90 -21.32 18.76
CA ASP A 22 15.49 -20.91 20.09
C ASP A 22 14.25 -19.97 20.03
N GLU A 23 13.77 -19.52 21.19
CA GLU A 23 12.54 -18.70 21.31
C GLU A 23 12.62 -17.32 20.65
N SER A 24 13.82 -16.83 20.34
CA SER A 24 14.06 -15.49 19.81
C SER A 24 14.76 -15.45 18.44
N THR A 25 15.10 -16.63 17.91
CA THR A 25 15.87 -16.75 16.66
C THR A 25 15.06 -17.49 15.59
N ILE A 26 15.04 -16.94 14.39
CA ILE A 26 14.49 -17.57 13.20
C ILE A 26 15.54 -17.56 12.08
N ASP A 27 15.87 -18.71 11.56
CA ASP A 27 16.80 -18.88 10.44
C ASP A 27 16.03 -19.20 9.16
N ILE A 28 16.14 -18.33 8.17
CA ILE A 28 15.49 -18.50 6.87
C ILE A 28 16.58 -18.86 5.85
N TYR A 29 16.52 -20.06 5.32
CA TYR A 29 17.44 -20.56 4.29
C TYR A 29 16.83 -20.38 2.91
N LEU A 30 17.60 -19.82 2.00
CA LEU A 30 17.19 -19.61 0.62
C LEU A 30 17.78 -20.68 -0.30
N LYS A 31 17.06 -21.08 -1.34
CA LYS A 31 17.53 -22.01 -2.38
C LYS A 31 18.68 -21.41 -3.19
N GLU A 32 18.56 -20.10 -3.46
CA GLU A 32 19.57 -19.32 -4.17
C GLU A 32 19.78 -18.00 -3.45
N ALA A 33 21.01 -17.46 -3.52
CA ALA A 33 21.35 -16.19 -2.91
C ALA A 33 20.51 -15.05 -3.54
N ASP A 34 19.84 -14.29 -2.69
CA ASP A 34 19.00 -13.17 -3.09
C ASP A 34 19.27 -11.95 -2.20
N THR A 35 19.90 -10.93 -2.76
CA THR A 35 20.29 -9.71 -2.04
C THR A 35 19.09 -8.81 -1.71
N GLU A 36 17.95 -9.00 -2.40
CA GLU A 36 16.74 -8.22 -2.20
C GLU A 36 15.76 -8.89 -1.22
N PHE A 37 16.05 -10.13 -0.81
CA PHE A 37 15.12 -10.92 0.00
C PHE A 37 14.66 -10.21 1.29
N LEU A 38 15.55 -9.45 1.94
CA LEU A 38 15.22 -8.71 3.16
C LEU A 38 14.09 -7.67 2.94
N ALA A 39 14.00 -7.08 1.74
CA ALA A 39 12.94 -6.13 1.41
C ALA A 39 11.56 -6.78 1.38
N TYR A 40 11.47 -8.08 1.11
CA TYR A 40 10.21 -8.82 1.11
C TYR A 40 9.73 -9.24 2.51
N LEU A 41 10.56 -9.10 3.54
CA LEU A 41 10.16 -9.38 4.92
C LEU A 41 9.25 -8.30 5.53
N THR A 42 8.88 -7.27 4.76
CA THR A 42 7.89 -6.25 5.14
C THR A 42 6.44 -6.75 5.06
N VAL A 43 6.23 -8.06 5.06
CA VAL A 43 4.91 -8.68 5.11
C VAL A 43 4.34 -8.68 6.52
N ALA A 44 3.01 -8.76 6.62
CA ALA A 44 2.35 -8.87 7.91
C ALA A 44 2.80 -10.13 8.66
N ILE A 45 3.18 -9.96 9.91
CA ILE A 45 3.46 -11.04 10.86
C ILE A 45 2.20 -11.26 11.68
N VAL A 46 1.71 -12.49 11.68
CA VAL A 46 0.45 -12.87 12.31
C VAL A 46 0.66 -14.06 13.24
N PRO A 47 -0.10 -14.19 14.33
CA PRO A 47 0.01 -15.33 15.24
C PRO A 47 -0.49 -16.62 14.59
N GLU A 48 0.15 -17.74 14.89
CA GLU A 48 -0.17 -19.05 14.35
C GLU A 48 -1.57 -19.54 14.78
N HIS A 49 -2.01 -19.14 15.98
CA HIS A 49 -3.24 -19.65 16.60
C HIS A 49 -4.53 -18.91 16.18
N VAL A 50 -4.44 -17.88 15.34
CA VAL A 50 -5.61 -17.16 14.83
C VAL A 50 -6.09 -17.84 13.55
N GLU A 51 -7.26 -18.48 13.63
CA GLU A 51 -7.84 -19.21 12.49
C GLU A 51 -8.48 -18.27 11.45
N ASP A 52 -9.09 -17.17 11.90
CA ASP A 52 -9.78 -16.19 11.06
C ASP A 52 -9.24 -14.78 11.30
N LEU A 53 -8.22 -14.41 10.52
CA LEU A 53 -7.63 -13.07 10.54
C LEU A 53 -8.53 -11.99 9.91
N GLU A 54 -9.60 -12.37 9.23
CA GLU A 54 -10.59 -11.41 8.74
C GLU A 54 -11.54 -10.95 9.85
N ALA A 55 -11.92 -11.87 10.73
CA ALA A 55 -12.77 -11.58 11.87
C ALA A 55 -11.99 -10.95 13.04
N ASP A 56 -10.79 -11.44 13.29
CA ASP A 56 -9.92 -11.02 14.41
C ASP A 56 -8.49 -10.74 13.91
N PRO A 57 -8.26 -9.61 13.23
CA PRO A 57 -6.93 -9.26 12.73
C PRO A 57 -5.99 -8.87 13.87
N VAL A 58 -4.95 -9.66 14.08
CA VAL A 58 -3.89 -9.41 15.06
C VAL A 58 -2.58 -9.14 14.33
N GLY A 59 -1.91 -8.05 14.68
CA GLY A 59 -0.65 -7.64 14.09
C GLY A 59 0.35 -7.18 15.14
N THR A 60 1.51 -6.70 14.69
CA THR A 60 2.63 -6.21 15.53
C THR A 60 2.79 -4.70 15.51
N GLY A 61 1.81 -3.96 14.99
CA GLY A 61 1.85 -2.52 14.84
C GLY A 61 1.50 -1.73 16.11
N PRO A 62 1.66 -0.39 16.07
CA PRO A 62 1.38 0.49 17.22
C PRO A 62 -0.11 0.72 17.51
N PHE A 63 -0.98 0.15 16.69
CA PHE A 63 -2.43 0.16 16.86
C PHE A 63 -2.98 -1.26 16.80
N HIS A 64 -3.98 -1.55 17.62
CA HIS A 64 -4.75 -2.78 17.53
C HIS A 64 -6.12 -2.54 16.91
N TYR A 65 -6.66 -3.58 16.31
CA TYR A 65 -7.98 -3.57 15.68
C TYR A 65 -9.09 -3.54 16.74
N VAL A 66 -10.12 -2.74 16.49
CA VAL A 66 -11.30 -2.64 17.35
C VAL A 66 -12.55 -3.13 16.63
N SER A 67 -12.83 -2.57 15.45
CA SER A 67 -14.04 -2.91 14.70
C SER A 67 -13.95 -2.53 13.23
N ARG A 68 -14.81 -3.15 12.43
CA ARG A 68 -15.00 -2.83 11.02
C ARG A 68 -16.50 -2.79 10.69
N SER A 69 -16.95 -1.70 10.08
CA SER A 69 -18.21 -1.63 9.37
C SER A 69 -17.94 -1.77 7.88
N PRO A 70 -18.36 -2.87 7.23
CA PRO A 70 -18.07 -3.11 5.82
C PRO A 70 -18.45 -1.91 4.94
N GLN A 71 -17.54 -1.46 4.09
CA GLN A 71 -17.69 -0.32 3.18
C GLN A 71 -17.94 1.04 3.86
N GLU A 72 -17.76 1.16 5.16
CA GLU A 72 -17.92 2.41 5.91
C GLU A 72 -16.63 2.81 6.62
N ASN A 73 -16.15 1.98 7.54
CA ASN A 73 -14.96 2.32 8.33
C ASN A 73 -14.23 1.10 8.91
N ILE A 74 -12.99 1.36 9.33
CA ILE A 74 -12.18 0.49 10.18
C ILE A 74 -11.71 1.34 11.36
N VAL A 75 -11.85 0.84 12.56
CA VAL A 75 -11.46 1.51 13.80
C VAL A 75 -10.29 0.80 14.44
N LEU A 76 -9.26 1.55 14.74
CA LEU A 76 -8.08 1.11 15.44
C LEU A 76 -7.87 1.96 16.69
N GLU A 77 -7.35 1.36 17.76
CA GLU A 77 -6.95 2.04 18.98
C GLU A 77 -5.47 1.81 19.28
N LYS A 78 -4.86 2.74 20.00
CA LYS A 78 -3.46 2.68 20.40
C LYS A 78 -3.18 1.39 21.16
N PHE A 79 -2.10 0.70 20.80
CA PHE A 79 -1.60 -0.45 21.50
C PHE A 79 -0.57 -0.02 22.56
N SER A 80 -0.97 -0.02 23.84
CA SER A 80 -0.13 0.45 24.95
C SER A 80 1.13 -0.39 25.15
N ASP A 81 1.05 -1.67 24.82
CA ASP A 81 2.16 -2.64 24.96
C ASP A 81 2.99 -2.79 23.67
N TYR A 82 2.92 -1.79 22.80
CA TYR A 82 3.72 -1.78 21.57
C TYR A 82 5.21 -1.90 21.88
N TRP A 83 5.88 -2.82 21.20
CA TRP A 83 7.26 -3.21 21.46
C TRP A 83 8.28 -2.06 21.27
N ASP A 84 8.04 -1.15 20.33
CA ASP A 84 8.91 0.02 20.09
C ASP A 84 8.46 1.17 21.00
N THR A 85 9.06 1.24 22.17
CA THR A 85 8.72 2.22 23.20
C THR A 85 9.15 3.65 22.86
N GLU A 86 10.09 3.82 21.93
CA GLU A 86 10.57 5.13 21.48
C GLU A 86 9.64 5.73 20.40
N ASN A 87 8.96 4.89 19.61
CA ASN A 87 8.09 5.29 18.51
C ASN A 87 6.62 4.91 18.76
N GLN A 88 6.15 5.12 19.95
CA GLN A 88 4.74 4.91 20.29
C GLN A 88 3.81 5.86 19.53
N ALA A 89 2.61 5.40 19.23
CA ALA A 89 1.58 6.23 18.62
C ALA A 89 1.21 7.42 19.51
N TYR A 90 1.10 8.61 18.94
CA TYR A 90 0.61 9.81 19.63
C TYR A 90 -0.92 9.85 19.71
N LEU A 91 -1.62 9.31 18.71
CA LEU A 91 -3.07 9.25 18.66
C LEU A 91 -3.59 8.05 19.45
N ASP A 92 -4.64 8.27 20.23
CA ASP A 92 -5.30 7.19 20.98
C ASP A 92 -6.17 6.32 20.07
N LYS A 93 -6.71 6.90 18.99
CA LYS A 93 -7.64 6.23 18.08
C LYS A 93 -7.47 6.74 16.66
N VAL A 94 -7.59 5.82 15.71
CA VAL A 94 -7.61 6.11 14.27
C VAL A 94 -8.83 5.45 13.65
N THR A 95 -9.61 6.21 12.88
CA THR A 95 -10.74 5.69 12.12
C THR A 95 -10.49 5.88 10.63
N PHE A 96 -10.29 4.79 9.91
CA PHE A 96 -10.24 4.81 8.45
C PHE A 96 -11.64 4.82 7.89
N ARG A 97 -12.05 5.92 7.27
CA ARG A 97 -13.34 6.05 6.57
C ARG A 97 -13.20 5.73 5.10
N ILE A 98 -14.12 4.92 4.56
CA ILE A 98 -14.18 4.58 3.15
C ILE A 98 -15.04 5.61 2.43
N VAL A 99 -14.42 6.54 1.72
CA VAL A 99 -15.12 7.56 0.93
C VAL A 99 -15.27 7.05 -0.51
N LYS A 100 -16.47 6.70 -0.90
CA LYS A 100 -16.76 6.13 -2.23
C LYS A 100 -16.78 7.18 -3.33
N ASP A 101 -17.23 8.38 -3.02
CA ASP A 101 -17.29 9.50 -3.96
C ASP A 101 -16.10 10.44 -3.71
N SER A 102 -15.17 10.44 -4.64
CA SER A 102 -13.98 11.31 -4.58
C SER A 102 -14.34 12.81 -4.55
N ASN A 103 -15.50 13.21 -5.10
CA ASN A 103 -15.94 14.61 -5.06
C ASN A 103 -16.36 15.05 -3.65
N ALA A 104 -16.77 14.11 -2.80
CA ALA A 104 -17.12 14.40 -1.41
C ALA A 104 -15.90 14.65 -0.50
N VAL A 105 -14.69 14.30 -0.93
CA VAL A 105 -13.47 14.36 -0.10
C VAL A 105 -13.21 15.78 0.39
N VAL A 106 -13.20 16.77 -0.50
CA VAL A 106 -12.94 18.17 -0.17
C VAL A 106 -14.00 18.70 0.81
N THR A 107 -15.26 18.38 0.58
CA THR A 107 -16.36 18.77 1.49
C THR A 107 -16.21 18.14 2.86
N ASN A 108 -15.83 16.86 2.91
CA ASN A 108 -15.63 16.14 4.17
C ASN A 108 -14.44 16.67 4.96
N LEU A 109 -13.35 17.07 4.30
CA LEU A 109 -12.22 17.74 4.92
C LEU A 109 -12.63 19.12 5.48
N LYS A 110 -13.30 19.95 4.68
CA LYS A 110 -13.75 21.29 5.09
C LYS A 110 -14.80 21.26 6.21
N SER A 111 -15.58 20.21 6.32
CA SER A 111 -16.55 20.03 7.39
C SER A 111 -15.98 19.41 8.68
N GLY A 112 -14.71 18.98 8.67
CA GLY A 112 -14.11 18.24 9.78
C GLY A 112 -14.63 16.81 9.94
N THR A 113 -15.30 16.26 8.92
CA THR A 113 -15.70 14.86 8.89
C THR A 113 -14.51 13.94 8.63
N LEU A 114 -13.50 14.44 7.92
CA LEU A 114 -12.18 13.86 7.75
C LEU A 114 -11.14 14.83 8.26
N ASP A 115 -10.16 14.34 9.01
CA ASP A 115 -9.00 15.11 9.47
C ASP A 115 -7.84 15.02 8.48
N MET A 116 -7.75 13.92 7.73
CA MET A 116 -6.68 13.67 6.78
C MET A 116 -7.18 12.85 5.59
N TYR A 117 -6.63 13.10 4.42
CA TYR A 117 -6.87 12.28 3.23
C TYR A 117 -5.56 12.09 2.45
N ALA A 118 -5.26 10.84 2.12
CA ALA A 118 -4.11 10.49 1.29
C ALA A 118 -4.49 10.46 -0.20
N ARG A 119 -3.60 10.91 -1.07
CA ARG A 119 -3.75 10.86 -2.53
C ARG A 119 -4.87 11.77 -3.09
N LEU A 120 -4.84 13.03 -2.71
CA LEU A 120 -5.66 14.04 -3.38
C LEU A 120 -5.30 14.12 -4.87
N SER A 121 -6.31 14.34 -5.71
CA SER A 121 -6.07 14.73 -7.10
C SER A 121 -5.54 16.18 -7.17
N SER A 122 -4.88 16.56 -8.27
CA SER A 122 -4.42 17.94 -8.51
C SER A 122 -5.55 18.96 -8.35
N THR A 123 -6.74 18.66 -8.86
CA THR A 123 -7.94 19.49 -8.71
C THR A 123 -8.38 19.66 -7.26
N GLN A 124 -8.35 18.58 -6.47
CA GLN A 124 -8.69 18.63 -5.04
C GLN A 124 -7.63 19.38 -4.25
N THR A 125 -6.35 19.16 -4.57
CA THR A 125 -5.22 19.90 -4.00
C THR A 125 -5.36 21.40 -4.25
N ALA A 126 -5.65 21.81 -5.48
CA ALA A 126 -5.86 23.21 -5.82
C ALA A 126 -7.01 23.87 -5.05
N GLN A 127 -8.09 23.13 -4.77
CA GLN A 127 -9.23 23.64 -3.98
C GLN A 127 -8.91 23.82 -2.48
N LEU A 128 -7.88 23.17 -1.96
CA LEU A 128 -7.47 23.22 -0.57
C LEU A 128 -6.21 24.10 -0.37
N ALA A 129 -5.41 24.32 -1.41
CA ALA A 129 -4.11 24.97 -1.31
C ALA A 129 -4.18 26.45 -0.85
N GLU A 130 -5.29 27.14 -1.12
CA GLU A 130 -5.49 28.52 -0.71
C GLU A 130 -6.12 28.67 0.69
N ASP A 131 -6.50 27.55 1.29
CA ASP A 131 -7.18 27.50 2.59
C ASP A 131 -6.15 27.22 3.70
N SER A 132 -5.93 28.19 4.58
CA SER A 132 -4.91 28.12 5.65
C SER A 132 -5.19 27.05 6.71
N ASP A 133 -6.40 26.48 6.73
CA ASP A 133 -6.76 25.42 7.68
C ASP A 133 -6.20 24.06 7.25
N PHE A 134 -5.65 23.96 6.03
CA PHE A 134 -5.08 22.72 5.51
C PHE A 134 -3.57 22.82 5.27
N THR A 135 -2.89 21.75 5.63
CA THR A 135 -1.48 21.54 5.26
C THR A 135 -1.41 20.44 4.21
N ILE A 136 -0.83 20.78 3.05
CA ILE A 136 -0.65 19.84 1.94
C ILE A 136 0.79 19.33 1.98
N TYR A 137 0.94 18.02 2.01
CA TYR A 137 2.22 17.33 1.87
C TYR A 137 2.31 16.77 0.45
N ASP A 138 3.30 17.20 -0.30
CA ASP A 138 3.63 16.70 -1.61
C ASP A 138 4.91 15.86 -1.55
N GLY A 139 4.95 14.77 -2.30
CA GLY A 139 6.09 13.88 -2.32
C GLY A 139 6.14 13.02 -3.58
N GLY A 140 7.36 12.77 -4.06
CA GLY A 140 7.58 11.88 -5.19
C GLY A 140 7.16 10.45 -4.89
N MET A 141 6.41 9.84 -5.80
CA MET A 141 6.07 8.42 -5.75
C MET A 141 6.98 7.63 -6.69
N ASN A 142 7.37 6.44 -6.29
CA ASN A 142 8.05 5.49 -7.16
C ASN A 142 7.03 4.79 -8.08
N LEU A 143 6.41 5.59 -8.95
CA LEU A 143 5.37 5.15 -9.88
C LEU A 143 5.77 5.44 -11.30
N VAL A 144 5.62 4.45 -12.19
CA VAL A 144 5.82 4.60 -13.62
C VAL A 144 4.48 4.38 -14.33
N GLN A 145 4.05 5.37 -15.10
CA GLN A 145 2.94 5.19 -16.02
C GLN A 145 3.45 4.63 -17.35
N ALA A 146 2.91 3.51 -17.76
CA ALA A 146 3.38 2.81 -18.95
C ALA A 146 2.21 2.27 -19.77
N LEU A 147 2.39 2.30 -21.09
CA LEU A 147 1.53 1.59 -22.04
C LEU A 147 2.11 0.19 -22.28
N TYR A 148 1.39 -0.82 -21.81
CA TYR A 148 1.79 -2.22 -22.01
C TYR A 148 1.26 -2.73 -23.35
N LEU A 149 2.19 -3.12 -24.24
CA LEU A 149 1.85 -3.64 -25.57
C LEU A 149 1.87 -5.18 -25.55
N ASN A 150 0.74 -5.81 -25.85
CA ASN A 150 0.67 -7.26 -25.95
C ASN A 150 1.35 -7.76 -27.23
N ASN A 151 2.57 -8.27 -27.11
CA ASN A 151 3.39 -8.70 -28.22
C ASN A 151 2.88 -9.97 -28.94
N ALA A 152 1.92 -10.69 -28.37
CA ALA A 152 1.34 -11.90 -28.93
C ALA A 152 0.18 -11.62 -29.90
N VAL A 153 -0.32 -10.38 -29.97
CA VAL A 153 -1.52 -10.03 -30.75
C VAL A 153 -1.16 -9.09 -31.91
N GLU A 154 -1.72 -9.38 -33.11
CA GLU A 154 -1.62 -8.48 -34.24
C GLU A 154 -2.41 -7.16 -33.98
N PRO A 155 -1.89 -6.01 -34.45
CA PRO A 155 -0.62 -5.82 -35.17
C PRO A 155 0.60 -5.64 -34.24
N LEU A 156 0.45 -5.77 -32.92
CA LEU A 156 1.48 -5.50 -31.93
C LEU A 156 2.58 -6.56 -31.87
N ASN A 157 2.38 -7.72 -32.49
CA ASN A 157 3.42 -8.74 -32.70
C ASN A 157 4.55 -8.23 -33.62
N ASN A 158 4.29 -7.24 -34.48
CA ASN A 158 5.29 -6.61 -35.32
C ASN A 158 6.08 -5.54 -34.56
N VAL A 159 7.40 -5.76 -34.44
CA VAL A 159 8.30 -4.82 -33.75
C VAL A 159 8.26 -3.41 -34.31
N LYS A 160 8.11 -3.25 -35.63
CA LYS A 160 8.06 -1.92 -36.28
C LYS A 160 6.81 -1.14 -35.91
N VAL A 161 5.68 -1.83 -35.70
CA VAL A 161 4.45 -1.21 -35.21
C VAL A 161 4.65 -0.68 -33.79
N ARG A 162 5.24 -1.48 -32.91
CA ARG A 162 5.54 -1.05 -31.54
C ARG A 162 6.51 0.14 -31.51
N GLN A 163 7.57 0.09 -32.33
CA GLN A 163 8.50 1.23 -32.46
C GLN A 163 7.79 2.49 -32.98
N ALA A 164 6.92 2.37 -33.97
CA ALA A 164 6.13 3.47 -34.48
C ALA A 164 5.25 4.11 -33.40
N LEU A 165 4.60 3.30 -32.55
CA LEU A 165 3.83 3.78 -31.40
C LEU A 165 4.72 4.54 -30.39
N CYS A 166 5.92 4.05 -30.12
CA CYS A 166 6.87 4.75 -29.26
C CYS A 166 7.32 6.11 -29.83
N TYR A 167 7.52 6.19 -31.13
CA TYR A 167 7.85 7.46 -31.80
C TYR A 167 6.67 8.43 -31.90
N ALA A 168 5.45 7.90 -32.03
CA ALA A 168 4.23 8.72 -32.11
C ALA A 168 3.79 9.28 -30.74
N ALA A 169 4.21 8.66 -29.63
CA ALA A 169 3.83 9.11 -28.31
C ALA A 169 4.58 10.39 -27.90
N ASN A 170 3.85 11.49 -27.78
CA ASN A 170 4.37 12.71 -27.18
C ASN A 170 4.33 12.61 -25.65
N ARG A 171 5.45 12.18 -25.06
CA ARG A 171 5.56 11.96 -23.62
C ARG A 171 5.35 13.24 -22.81
N GLN A 172 5.81 14.39 -23.32
CA GLN A 172 5.65 15.66 -22.62
C GLN A 172 4.18 16.06 -22.54
N GLU A 173 3.46 15.94 -23.64
CA GLU A 173 2.02 16.24 -23.66
C GLU A 173 1.22 15.35 -22.72
N VAL A 174 1.59 14.04 -22.64
CA VAL A 174 0.98 13.11 -21.68
C VAL A 174 1.31 13.53 -20.24
N LEU A 175 2.54 13.92 -19.95
CA LEU A 175 2.94 14.41 -18.63
C LEU A 175 2.17 15.67 -18.25
N ASP A 176 2.06 16.63 -19.17
CA ASP A 176 1.35 17.89 -18.95
C ASP A 176 -0.15 17.64 -18.66
N MET A 177 -0.76 16.65 -19.32
CA MET A 177 -2.16 16.24 -19.07
C MET A 177 -2.39 15.51 -17.76
N ILE A 178 -1.35 14.86 -17.19
CA ILE A 178 -1.44 14.09 -15.95
C ILE A 178 -1.01 14.93 -14.74
N ALA A 179 -0.15 15.93 -14.96
CA ALA A 179 0.34 16.82 -13.92
C ALA A 179 -0.67 17.90 -13.50
N ASP A 180 -1.74 18.05 -14.29
CA ASP A 180 -2.89 18.88 -13.95
C ASP A 180 -3.93 17.99 -13.21
#